data_91360f118df6b4318b769697c19790ba
#
_entry.id   91360f118df6b4318b769697c19790ba
#
_cell.length_a   1.000
_cell.length_b   1.000
_cell.length_c   1.000
_cell.angle_alpha   90.00
_cell.angle_beta   90.00
_cell.angle_gamma   90.00
#
_symmetry.space_group_name_H-M   'P 1'
#
loop_
_entity.id
_entity.type
_entity.pdbx_description
1 polymer ?
#
loop_
_entity_poly.entity_id
_entity_poly.type
_entity_poly.pdbx_seq_one_letter_code
_entity_poly.pdbx_strand_id
1 'polypeptide(L)'
;MKRVLLIVLLAIGSLGAFAQENLILHYDFMNDNGKVVRDKSASHFDGTLQGSASLESGCVYLGNEDGYIDLGKGIGEKLQQLRQFTIAVRYKVDADASLKGQGYFLWAFSTLPLNTQTEGRYQAYKLNVQRSENSVGGWKNETLMDIGKPSEKGNWQYVVYTQNDDEGRLFLNGKLVAFNNKMFTMSETFPKEAPVYNWMGRAPFKGDSYLKGTRISDVRMYDSALTEKEIRELYNELQLGDLSRHDFMYTGQSKNRRIYKIQEGEIVWKYDNAKGKGEISDAVLMNDGHILIADQYGIAELDEQGAEIWRSLAPKGTEIHTIQPIGKNHVVYVLNAKPAKVVVMKISNQKIVHEFVLPYDEKGSVHGQFRNARLTSKGTLLVSNMAMGFVAEYNHRGKELNRWELFGPWSASELPNGNILMVGRKGPVKEIKRDGTVVWEINAVDYGLTNPQKAYRLANGNTVITNWFNEWNKKDVIQFNPSRAPLQMVEVTPDGYVAWQLSSWKGDRNLGPATTFQLLDEPVAREKSRFGKFK
;
A
#
# COMPACT_ATOMS: atom_id res chain seq x y z
N MET A 1 48.52 -16.69 -5.14
CA MET A 1 47.46 -15.67 -5.21
C MET A 1 46.16 -16.27 -4.66
N LYS A 2 45.92 -16.05 -3.37
CA LYS A 2 44.71 -16.56 -2.68
C LYS A 2 43.58 -15.58 -2.90
N ARG A 3 42.48 -16.04 -3.46
CA ARG A 3 41.24 -15.30 -3.61
C ARG A 3 40.60 -15.03 -2.23
N VAL A 4 40.48 -13.79 -1.85
CA VAL A 4 39.65 -13.36 -0.74
C VAL A 4 38.22 -13.27 -1.28
N LEU A 5 37.40 -14.23 -0.90
CA LEU A 5 35.95 -14.23 -1.12
C LEU A 5 35.35 -13.40 0.01
N LEU A 6 34.99 -12.14 -0.26
CA LEU A 6 34.32 -11.28 0.71
C LEU A 6 32.84 -11.68 0.74
N ILE A 7 32.45 -12.35 1.81
CA ILE A 7 31.05 -12.71 2.11
C ILE A 7 30.36 -11.44 2.59
N VAL A 8 29.57 -10.81 1.70
CA VAL A 8 28.55 -9.82 2.08
C VAL A 8 27.20 -10.56 2.11
N LEU A 9 27.04 -11.34 3.15
CA LEU A 9 25.79 -11.96 3.56
C LEU A 9 25.75 -11.81 5.07
N LEU A 10 24.98 -10.87 5.59
CA LEU A 10 24.43 -10.80 6.95
C LEU A 10 24.08 -9.36 7.33
N ALA A 11 22.93 -8.87 6.85
CA ALA A 11 22.29 -7.71 7.46
C ALA A 11 20.74 -7.70 7.34
N ILE A 12 20.13 -8.72 6.71
CA ILE A 12 18.65 -8.76 6.54
C ILE A 12 18.02 -9.82 7.47
N GLY A 13 18.83 -10.66 8.12
CA GLY A 13 18.35 -11.74 9.01
C GLY A 13 18.20 -11.37 10.49
N SER A 14 18.74 -10.24 10.95
CA SER A 14 18.82 -9.92 12.38
C SER A 14 17.67 -9.05 12.92
N LEU A 15 16.97 -8.28 12.08
CA LEU A 15 15.93 -7.36 12.54
C LEU A 15 14.60 -8.07 12.85
N GLY A 16 14.18 -9.03 12.02
CA GLY A 16 12.98 -9.84 12.30
C GLY A 16 13.13 -10.75 13.53
N ALA A 17 14.36 -11.14 13.89
CA ALA A 17 14.64 -11.94 15.09
C ALA A 17 14.58 -11.08 16.37
N PHE A 18 15.09 -9.84 16.35
CA PHE A 18 15.12 -8.97 17.52
C PHE A 18 13.72 -8.49 17.93
N ALA A 19 12.86 -8.12 16.96
CA ALA A 19 11.47 -7.73 17.23
C ALA A 19 10.62 -8.93 17.72
N GLN A 20 11.00 -10.16 17.44
CA GLN A 20 10.33 -11.36 17.92
C GLN A 20 10.79 -11.77 19.33
N GLU A 21 12.01 -11.44 19.71
CA GLU A 21 12.61 -11.81 21.01
C GLU A 21 12.02 -10.99 22.18
N ASN A 22 11.62 -9.73 21.93
CA ASN A 22 11.07 -8.82 22.94
C ASN A 22 9.52 -8.70 22.88
N LEU A 23 8.86 -9.52 22.07
CA LEU A 23 7.41 -9.51 21.90
C LEU A 23 6.73 -10.23 23.08
N ILE A 24 5.96 -9.48 23.88
CA ILE A 24 5.29 -10.00 25.08
C ILE A 24 3.79 -10.17 24.91
N LEU A 25 3.20 -9.66 23.81
CA LEU A 25 1.80 -9.91 23.46
C LEU A 25 1.61 -9.68 21.96
N HIS A 26 0.86 -10.59 21.30
CA HIS A 26 0.46 -10.42 19.90
C HIS A 26 -0.93 -11.01 19.64
N TYR A 27 -1.91 -10.17 19.36
CA TYR A 27 -3.21 -10.55 18.85
C TYR A 27 -3.32 -10.20 17.38
N ASP A 28 -3.49 -11.20 16.52
CA ASP A 28 -3.74 -11.05 15.08
C ASP A 28 -5.18 -11.36 14.69
N PHE A 29 -5.98 -11.85 15.65
CA PHE A 29 -7.39 -12.24 15.53
C PHE A 29 -7.66 -13.26 14.41
N MET A 30 -6.61 -13.85 13.85
CA MET A 30 -6.73 -14.87 12.82
C MET A 30 -6.97 -16.22 13.44
N ASN A 31 -8.04 -16.92 13.00
CA ASN A 31 -8.43 -18.22 13.50
C ASN A 31 -8.90 -18.26 14.97
N ASP A 32 -9.17 -17.11 15.58
CA ASP A 32 -9.83 -17.04 16.87
C ASP A 32 -11.32 -17.32 16.72
N ASN A 33 -11.94 -17.84 17.77
CA ASN A 33 -13.36 -18.13 17.78
C ASN A 33 -13.99 -17.90 19.17
N GLY A 34 -15.29 -17.64 19.19
CA GLY A 34 -16.04 -17.38 20.43
C GLY A 34 -15.61 -16.06 21.09
N LYS A 35 -15.28 -16.12 22.38
CA LYS A 35 -14.91 -14.94 23.19
C LYS A 35 -13.43 -14.88 23.55
N VAL A 36 -12.63 -15.84 23.15
CA VAL A 36 -11.19 -15.90 23.47
C VAL A 36 -10.37 -15.37 22.32
N VAL A 37 -9.47 -14.45 22.64
CA VAL A 37 -8.44 -13.92 21.74
C VAL A 37 -7.11 -14.54 22.13
N ARG A 38 -6.46 -15.25 21.19
CA ARG A 38 -5.22 -15.97 21.43
C ARG A 38 -4.00 -15.08 21.30
N ASP A 39 -3.17 -15.07 22.33
CA ASP A 39 -1.84 -14.47 22.25
C ASP A 39 -0.89 -15.38 21.45
N LYS A 40 -0.33 -14.85 20.37
CA LYS A 40 0.63 -15.55 19.49
C LYS A 40 2.09 -15.37 19.95
N SER A 41 2.34 -14.57 20.99
CA SER A 41 3.67 -14.44 21.59
C SER A 41 4.01 -15.66 22.45
N ALA A 42 5.26 -15.73 22.91
CA ALA A 42 5.68 -16.77 23.84
C ALA A 42 5.10 -16.62 25.25
N SER A 43 4.47 -15.48 25.58
CA SER A 43 3.91 -15.21 26.92
C SER A 43 2.54 -15.84 27.15
N HIS A 44 1.77 -16.09 26.08
CA HIS A 44 0.44 -16.70 26.13
C HIS A 44 -0.56 -15.96 27.04
N PHE A 45 -0.57 -14.63 27.00
CA PHE A 45 -1.56 -13.78 27.68
C PHE A 45 -2.84 -13.68 26.85
N ASP A 46 -3.62 -14.78 26.79
CA ASP A 46 -4.91 -14.82 26.08
C ASP A 46 -5.87 -13.77 26.65
N GLY A 47 -6.55 -13.04 25.76
CA GLY A 47 -7.57 -12.06 26.11
C GLY A 47 -9.00 -12.60 25.98
N THR A 48 -9.96 -11.83 26.50
CA THR A 48 -11.39 -12.19 26.43
C THR A 48 -12.21 -11.02 25.89
N LEU A 49 -13.11 -11.31 24.95
CA LEU A 49 -14.09 -10.34 24.46
C LEU A 49 -15.23 -10.17 25.46
N GLN A 50 -15.55 -8.93 25.78
CA GLN A 50 -16.57 -8.54 26.74
C GLN A 50 -17.67 -7.71 26.06
N GLY A 51 -18.85 -7.71 26.66
CA GLY A 51 -19.99 -6.93 26.16
C GLY A 51 -20.34 -7.26 24.70
N SER A 52 -20.59 -6.22 23.92
CA SER A 52 -20.95 -6.30 22.50
C SER A 52 -19.80 -6.61 21.55
N ALA A 53 -18.56 -6.81 22.06
CA ALA A 53 -17.42 -7.14 21.22
C ALA A 53 -17.55 -8.53 20.56
N SER A 54 -17.20 -8.61 19.27
CA SER A 54 -17.28 -9.82 18.47
C SER A 54 -16.09 -9.95 17.51
N LEU A 55 -15.77 -11.21 17.16
CA LEU A 55 -14.79 -11.49 16.10
C LEU A 55 -15.44 -11.30 14.73
N GLU A 56 -14.73 -10.61 13.85
CA GLU A 56 -14.97 -10.56 12.43
C GLU A 56 -13.78 -11.19 11.69
N SER A 57 -13.80 -11.24 10.36
CA SER A 57 -12.68 -11.80 9.59
C SER A 57 -11.37 -11.02 9.83
N GLY A 58 -10.47 -11.60 10.64
CA GLY A 58 -9.14 -11.02 10.92
C GLY A 58 -9.15 -9.76 11.79
N CYS A 59 -10.24 -9.48 12.52
CA CYS A 59 -10.30 -8.38 13.48
C CYS A 59 -11.34 -8.62 14.56
N VAL A 60 -11.31 -7.79 15.61
CA VAL A 60 -12.38 -7.63 16.58
C VAL A 60 -13.16 -6.37 16.25
N TYR A 61 -14.48 -6.47 16.18
CA TYR A 61 -15.39 -5.33 16.20
C TYR A 61 -15.87 -5.09 17.64
N LEU A 62 -15.65 -3.91 18.18
CA LEU A 62 -16.02 -3.56 19.55
C LEU A 62 -17.53 -3.32 19.73
N GLY A 63 -18.30 -3.33 18.63
CA GLY A 63 -19.74 -3.09 18.69
C GLY A 63 -20.11 -1.63 18.91
N ASN A 64 -21.41 -1.40 19.12
CA ASN A 64 -21.96 -0.04 19.28
C ASN A 64 -22.42 0.28 20.71
N GLU A 65 -22.11 -0.58 21.67
CA GLU A 65 -22.53 -0.44 23.06
C GLU A 65 -21.34 -0.45 24.02
N ASP A 66 -21.05 -1.57 24.65
CA ASP A 66 -20.16 -1.76 25.79
C ASP A 66 -19.02 -2.76 25.51
N GLY A 67 -18.70 -2.98 24.23
CA GLY A 67 -17.70 -3.96 23.83
C GLY A 67 -16.27 -3.52 24.11
N TYR A 68 -15.46 -4.47 24.61
CA TYR A 68 -14.04 -4.27 24.85
C TYR A 68 -13.29 -5.62 24.88
N ILE A 69 -11.96 -5.56 24.88
CA ILE A 69 -11.09 -6.72 25.11
C ILE A 69 -10.50 -6.60 26.51
N ASP A 70 -10.66 -7.62 27.32
CA ASP A 70 -9.96 -7.76 28.60
C ASP A 70 -8.69 -8.59 28.37
N LEU A 71 -7.54 -7.98 28.60
CA LEU A 71 -6.22 -8.59 28.41
C LEU A 71 -5.80 -9.47 29.61
N GLY A 72 -6.60 -9.49 30.67
CA GLY A 72 -6.33 -10.26 31.87
C GLY A 72 -5.27 -9.64 32.79
N LYS A 73 -5.03 -10.29 33.92
CA LYS A 73 -4.11 -9.80 34.97
C LYS A 73 -2.65 -10.10 34.66
N GLY A 74 -2.35 -11.18 33.96
CA GLY A 74 -0.97 -11.62 33.70
C GLY A 74 -0.13 -10.59 32.98
N ILE A 75 -0.68 -9.90 31.98
CA ILE A 75 0.02 -8.81 31.29
C ILE A 75 0.35 -7.64 32.25
N GLY A 76 -0.51 -7.37 33.24
CA GLY A 76 -0.28 -6.33 34.23
C GLY A 76 0.95 -6.56 35.09
N GLU A 77 1.19 -7.81 35.52
CA GLU A 77 2.38 -8.18 36.30
C GLU A 77 3.67 -7.96 35.49
N LYS A 78 3.62 -8.22 34.18
CA LYS A 78 4.74 -7.93 33.27
C LYS A 78 4.96 -6.42 33.11
N LEU A 79 3.88 -5.66 32.85
CA LEU A 79 3.93 -4.21 32.64
C LEU A 79 4.50 -3.47 33.86
N GLN A 80 4.13 -3.86 35.06
CA GLN A 80 4.59 -3.21 36.31
C GLN A 80 6.10 -3.11 36.40
N GLN A 81 6.84 -4.02 35.77
CA GLN A 81 8.29 -4.11 35.87
C GLN A 81 9.03 -3.29 34.81
N LEU A 82 8.31 -2.76 33.80
CA LEU A 82 8.93 -2.17 32.64
C LEU A 82 9.33 -0.70 32.86
N ARG A 83 10.55 -0.37 32.44
CA ARG A 83 11.00 1.01 32.21
C ARG A 83 11.01 1.37 30.74
N GLN A 84 11.04 0.34 29.88
CA GLN A 84 10.96 0.47 28.42
C GLN A 84 9.84 -0.42 27.93
N PHE A 85 9.07 0.04 26.99
CA PHE A 85 8.05 -0.77 26.34
C PHE A 85 7.56 -0.13 25.04
N THR A 86 6.91 -0.92 24.22
CA THR A 86 6.18 -0.46 23.04
C THR A 86 4.81 -1.11 23.01
N ILE A 87 3.76 -0.34 22.71
CA ILE A 87 2.44 -0.85 22.35
C ILE A 87 2.07 -0.33 20.97
N ALA A 88 1.65 -1.24 20.08
CA ALA A 88 1.33 -0.98 18.71
C ALA A 88 -0.05 -1.55 18.39
N VAL A 89 -0.94 -0.76 17.80
CA VAL A 89 -2.33 -1.16 17.52
C VAL A 89 -2.76 -0.70 16.14
N ARG A 90 -3.27 -1.63 15.34
CA ARG A 90 -3.96 -1.32 14.08
C ARG A 90 -5.46 -1.32 14.32
N TYR A 91 -6.09 -0.18 14.09
CA TYR A 91 -7.50 0.03 14.36
C TYR A 91 -8.18 0.84 13.25
N LYS A 92 -9.50 0.74 13.17
CA LYS A 92 -10.35 1.52 12.26
C LYS A 92 -11.61 1.96 12.99
N VAL A 93 -11.84 3.26 13.06
CA VAL A 93 -13.10 3.85 13.54
C VAL A 93 -14.07 3.93 12.37
N ASP A 94 -15.31 3.49 12.54
CA ASP A 94 -16.35 3.59 11.51
C ASP A 94 -16.58 5.07 11.12
N ALA A 95 -16.89 5.32 9.85
CA ALA A 95 -16.99 6.68 9.31
C ALA A 95 -18.06 7.53 10.03
N ASP A 96 -19.13 6.89 10.48
CA ASP A 96 -20.27 7.51 11.17
C ASP A 96 -20.16 7.51 12.71
N ALA A 97 -19.14 6.82 13.28
CA ALA A 97 -18.93 6.77 14.72
C ALA A 97 -18.69 8.17 15.31
N SER A 98 -19.25 8.43 16.50
CA SER A 98 -19.06 9.70 17.21
C SER A 98 -17.97 9.57 18.27
N LEU A 99 -16.97 10.45 18.22
CA LEU A 99 -15.92 10.59 19.24
C LEU A 99 -16.11 11.86 20.09
N LYS A 100 -17.35 12.36 20.24
CA LYS A 100 -17.65 13.55 21.03
C LYS A 100 -17.77 13.18 22.53
N GLY A 101 -17.22 14.05 23.38
CA GLY A 101 -17.24 13.87 24.84
C GLY A 101 -15.99 13.17 25.36
N GLN A 102 -16.10 12.54 26.54
CA GLN A 102 -14.99 11.87 27.22
C GLN A 102 -15.00 10.37 27.00
N GLY A 103 -13.84 9.73 27.22
CA GLY A 103 -13.66 8.30 27.02
C GLY A 103 -12.94 7.97 25.71
N TYR A 104 -13.38 6.91 25.03
CA TYR A 104 -12.82 6.43 23.76
C TYR A 104 -11.36 5.98 23.86
N PHE A 105 -11.06 5.24 24.91
CA PHE A 105 -9.74 4.70 25.17
C PHE A 105 -9.47 3.51 24.23
N LEU A 106 -8.40 3.58 23.45
CA LEU A 106 -7.94 2.45 22.66
C LEU A 106 -7.32 1.38 23.56
N TRP A 107 -6.50 1.79 24.53
CA TRP A 107 -6.03 0.96 25.62
C TRP A 107 -6.09 1.71 26.94
N ALA A 108 -6.20 0.99 28.02
CA ALA A 108 -6.07 1.48 29.38
C ALA A 108 -5.51 0.39 30.30
N PHE A 109 -4.46 0.74 31.05
CA PHE A 109 -3.90 -0.08 32.12
C PHE A 109 -4.09 0.66 33.43
N SER A 110 -4.74 0.04 34.43
CA SER A 110 -5.10 0.73 35.65
C SER A 110 -5.13 -0.20 36.85
N THR A 111 -4.78 0.32 38.01
CA THR A 111 -4.95 -0.34 39.32
C THR A 111 -6.32 -0.10 39.94
N LEU A 112 -7.13 0.81 39.39
CA LEU A 112 -8.39 1.25 39.99
C LEU A 112 -9.62 0.63 39.36
N PRO A 113 -10.62 0.32 40.19
CA PRO A 113 -11.96 0.05 39.72
C PRO A 113 -12.59 1.34 39.14
N LEU A 114 -13.51 1.20 38.21
CA LEU A 114 -14.22 2.23 37.43
C LEU A 114 -14.89 3.37 38.22
N ASN A 115 -14.75 3.47 39.53
CA ASN A 115 -15.54 4.38 40.36
C ASN A 115 -14.78 5.56 40.94
N THR A 116 -13.44 5.60 40.82
CA THR A 116 -12.64 6.63 41.45
C THR A 116 -12.03 7.55 40.39
N GLN A 117 -12.45 8.81 40.40
CA GLN A 117 -11.94 9.84 39.48
C GLN A 117 -10.75 10.63 40.07
N THR A 118 -10.45 10.47 41.34
CA THR A 118 -9.49 11.32 42.04
C THR A 118 -8.24 10.60 42.52
N GLU A 119 -8.27 9.29 42.61
CA GLU A 119 -7.13 8.47 43.01
C GLU A 119 -6.88 7.40 41.93
N GLY A 120 -5.67 7.30 41.44
CA GLY A 120 -5.41 6.26 40.48
C GLY A 120 -4.08 6.40 39.78
N ARG A 121 -3.72 5.26 39.22
CA ARG A 121 -2.53 5.09 38.40
C ARG A 121 -2.97 4.41 37.14
N TYR A 122 -2.68 5.03 36.03
CA TYR A 122 -3.03 4.49 34.72
C TYR A 122 -2.08 4.93 33.64
N GLN A 123 -2.08 4.20 32.55
CA GLN A 123 -1.51 4.55 31.26
C GLN A 123 -2.55 4.27 30.20
N ALA A 124 -2.80 5.18 29.31
CA ALA A 124 -3.85 5.04 28.29
C ALA A 124 -3.57 5.84 27.01
N TYR A 125 -4.24 5.45 25.93
CA TYR A 125 -4.35 6.18 24.68
C TYR A 125 -5.81 6.46 24.33
N LYS A 126 -6.12 7.71 24.00
CA LYS A 126 -7.49 8.19 23.69
C LYS A 126 -7.62 8.58 22.23
N LEU A 127 -8.69 8.14 21.55
CA LEU A 127 -8.94 8.44 20.15
C LEU A 127 -9.69 9.77 19.92
N ASN A 128 -10.43 10.25 20.91
CA ASN A 128 -11.20 11.50 20.77
C ASN A 128 -10.31 12.74 20.65
N VAL A 129 -9.06 12.67 21.10
CA VAL A 129 -8.05 13.73 20.98
C VAL A 129 -6.68 13.17 20.55
N GLN A 130 -6.56 11.90 20.22
CA GLN A 130 -5.30 11.21 19.87
C GLN A 130 -4.16 11.60 20.83
N ARG A 131 -4.26 11.18 22.08
CA ARG A 131 -3.23 11.44 23.09
C ARG A 131 -2.91 10.21 23.92
N SER A 132 -1.64 10.03 24.26
CA SER A 132 -1.18 9.09 25.28
C SER A 132 -0.96 9.83 26.59
N GLU A 133 -1.38 9.23 27.67
CA GLU A 133 -1.27 9.81 29.00
C GLU A 133 -0.97 8.76 30.05
N ASN A 134 -0.27 9.15 31.11
CA ASN A 134 -0.14 8.37 32.31
C ASN A 134 -0.30 9.24 33.57
N SER A 135 -0.57 8.62 34.69
CA SER A 135 -0.80 9.31 35.96
C SER A 135 -0.28 8.52 37.15
N VAL A 136 0.33 9.24 38.05
CA VAL A 136 0.69 8.79 39.39
C VAL A 136 -0.12 9.60 40.40
N GLY A 137 -1.17 9.04 41.00
CA GLY A 137 -2.01 9.71 41.97
C GLY A 137 -3.28 10.39 41.41
N GLY A 138 -3.77 9.94 40.25
CA GLY A 138 -5.05 10.32 39.67
C GLY A 138 -4.97 11.27 38.47
N TRP A 139 -6.12 11.46 37.82
CA TRP A 139 -6.23 12.21 36.57
C TRP A 139 -5.78 13.67 36.65
N LYS A 140 -5.73 14.28 37.83
CA LYS A 140 -5.21 15.66 38.02
C LYS A 140 -3.69 15.77 37.88
N ASN A 141 -2.97 14.64 37.92
CA ASN A 141 -1.52 14.58 37.82
C ASN A 141 -1.08 13.91 36.51
N GLU A 142 -1.85 14.07 35.43
CA GLU A 142 -1.57 13.47 34.15
C GLU A 142 -0.30 14.05 33.52
N THR A 143 0.57 13.16 33.04
CA THR A 143 1.61 13.47 32.07
C THR A 143 1.15 12.97 30.73
N LEU A 144 1.20 13.80 29.69
CA LEU A 144 0.57 13.48 28.41
C LEU A 144 1.41 13.88 27.19
N MET A 145 1.13 13.20 26.09
CA MET A 145 1.46 13.65 24.73
C MET A 145 0.16 13.82 23.96
N ASP A 146 0.04 14.90 23.21
CA ASP A 146 -1.20 15.26 22.52
C ASP A 146 -0.91 15.64 21.06
N ILE A 147 -1.67 15.07 20.13
CA ILE A 147 -1.63 15.43 18.70
C ILE A 147 -2.59 16.60 18.42
N GLY A 148 -3.51 16.88 19.35
CA GLY A 148 -4.44 18.00 19.26
C GLY A 148 -5.60 17.82 18.29
N LYS A 149 -5.84 16.62 17.81
CA LYS A 149 -6.93 16.30 16.87
C LYS A 149 -7.53 14.91 17.15
N PRO A 150 -8.80 14.68 16.82
CA PRO A 150 -9.41 13.36 16.91
C PRO A 150 -8.86 12.41 15.85
N SER A 151 -9.04 11.10 16.07
CA SER A 151 -8.69 10.08 15.09
C SER A 151 -9.46 10.26 13.79
N GLU A 152 -8.80 9.99 12.66
CA GLU A 152 -9.44 9.86 11.36
C GLU A 152 -10.39 8.65 11.36
N LYS A 153 -11.54 8.80 10.68
CA LYS A 153 -12.56 7.75 10.60
C LYS A 153 -12.65 7.17 9.19
N GLY A 154 -13.14 5.94 9.10
CA GLY A 154 -13.32 5.24 7.83
C GLY A 154 -12.07 4.51 7.31
N ASN A 155 -10.88 4.84 7.81
CA ASN A 155 -9.61 4.28 7.36
C ASN A 155 -8.90 3.53 8.49
N TRP A 156 -8.15 2.48 8.14
CA TRP A 156 -7.23 1.84 9.06
C TRP A 156 -6.12 2.80 9.47
N GLN A 157 -5.86 2.85 10.77
CA GLN A 157 -4.79 3.63 11.40
C GLN A 157 -3.88 2.67 12.17
N TYR A 158 -2.60 2.97 12.22
CA TYR A 158 -1.63 2.26 13.04
C TYR A 158 -1.00 3.23 14.01
N VAL A 159 -1.31 3.09 15.28
CA VAL A 159 -0.72 3.88 16.36
C VAL A 159 0.32 3.05 17.09
N VAL A 160 1.47 3.65 17.35
CA VAL A 160 2.53 3.06 18.17
C VAL A 160 2.95 4.06 19.23
N TYR A 161 2.87 3.65 20.48
CA TYR A 161 3.50 4.33 21.58
C TYR A 161 4.74 3.55 21.99
N THR A 162 5.90 4.21 22.04
CA THR A 162 7.13 3.64 22.55
C THR A 162 7.72 4.51 23.62
N GLN A 163 8.24 3.93 24.67
CA GLN A 163 8.83 4.63 25.81
C GLN A 163 10.18 4.02 26.18
N ASN A 164 11.17 4.88 26.37
CA ASN A 164 12.50 4.55 26.88
C ASN A 164 12.75 5.41 28.12
N ASP A 165 12.66 4.82 29.30
CA ASP A 165 12.64 5.54 30.57
C ASP A 165 11.56 6.64 30.57
N ASP A 166 11.89 7.90 30.77
CA ASP A 166 10.97 9.04 30.80
C ASP A 166 10.67 9.61 29.39
N GLU A 167 11.34 9.13 28.36
CA GLU A 167 11.14 9.56 26.97
C GLU A 167 10.06 8.74 26.29
N GLY A 168 8.89 9.35 26.07
CA GLY A 168 7.79 8.78 25.31
C GLY A 168 7.72 9.34 23.89
N ARG A 169 7.41 8.50 22.92
CA ARG A 169 7.22 8.85 21.50
C ARG A 169 5.94 8.21 20.98
N LEU A 170 5.17 9.01 20.25
CA LEU A 170 3.91 8.57 19.64
C LEU A 170 4.03 8.64 18.12
N PHE A 171 3.76 7.51 17.47
CA PHE A 171 3.78 7.39 16.01
C PHE A 171 2.37 7.11 15.50
N LEU A 172 2.03 7.70 14.37
CA LEU A 172 0.81 7.42 13.63
C LEU A 172 1.17 7.07 12.19
N ASN A 173 0.77 5.89 11.73
CA ASN A 173 1.07 5.38 10.38
C ASN A 173 2.56 5.47 10.02
N GLY A 174 3.41 5.03 10.95
CA GLY A 174 4.87 5.01 10.79
C GLY A 174 5.59 6.36 10.99
N LYS A 175 4.86 7.47 11.21
CA LYS A 175 5.42 8.81 11.42
C LYS A 175 5.39 9.21 12.89
N LEU A 176 6.49 9.79 13.39
CA LEU A 176 6.52 10.45 14.71
C LEU A 176 5.59 11.68 14.69
N VAL A 177 4.60 11.71 15.60
CA VAL A 177 3.59 12.77 15.67
C VAL A 177 3.57 13.51 17.01
N ALA A 178 4.10 12.93 18.08
CA ALA A 178 4.26 13.59 19.38
C ALA A 178 5.42 12.98 20.18
N PHE A 179 5.98 13.79 21.06
CA PHE A 179 7.11 13.45 21.90
C PHE A 179 6.98 14.14 23.27
N ASN A 180 7.36 13.43 24.34
CA ASN A 180 7.47 13.98 25.68
C ASN A 180 8.57 13.26 26.46
N ASN A 181 9.46 14.01 27.08
CA ASN A 181 10.59 13.48 27.87
C ASN A 181 10.35 13.58 29.39
N LYS A 182 9.09 13.52 29.82
CA LYS A 182 8.68 13.55 31.24
C LYS A 182 7.58 12.53 31.51
N MET A 183 7.51 11.45 30.74
CA MET A 183 6.54 10.39 30.96
C MET A 183 6.98 9.53 32.15
N PHE A 184 6.05 9.16 33.02
CA PHE A 184 6.32 8.13 34.03
C PHE A 184 6.48 6.77 33.37
N THR A 185 7.50 6.02 33.77
CA THR A 185 7.66 4.61 33.36
C THR A 185 6.52 3.76 33.91
N MET A 186 6.33 2.56 33.35
CA MET A 186 5.34 1.62 33.89
C MET A 186 5.64 1.26 35.36
N SER A 187 6.93 1.06 35.70
CA SER A 187 7.35 0.78 37.08
C SER A 187 7.15 1.96 38.04
N GLU A 188 7.15 3.19 37.57
CA GLU A 188 6.82 4.38 38.36
C GLU A 188 5.31 4.60 38.44
N THR A 189 4.59 4.34 37.36
CA THR A 189 3.12 4.39 37.33
C THR A 189 2.49 3.33 38.23
N PHE A 190 3.08 2.15 38.32
CA PHE A 190 2.58 1.00 39.07
C PHE A 190 3.58 0.45 40.11
N PRO A 191 4.13 1.26 41.02
CA PRO A 191 5.27 0.83 41.86
C PRO A 191 4.90 -0.15 42.99
N LYS A 192 3.65 -0.24 43.37
CA LYS A 192 3.21 -1.05 44.52
C LYS A 192 2.38 -2.26 44.14
N GLU A 193 1.55 -2.12 43.15
CA GLU A 193 0.65 -3.16 42.67
C GLU A 193 0.57 -3.14 41.15
N ALA A 194 0.47 -4.30 40.54
CA ALA A 194 0.30 -4.42 39.11
C ALA A 194 -1.08 -3.93 38.66
N PRO A 195 -1.18 -3.34 37.46
CA PRO A 195 -2.48 -3.03 36.90
C PRO A 195 -3.28 -4.33 36.68
N VAL A 196 -4.52 -4.31 37.15
CA VAL A 196 -5.43 -5.47 37.03
C VAL A 196 -6.56 -5.22 36.03
N TYR A 197 -6.75 -3.97 35.63
CA TYR A 197 -7.71 -3.53 34.63
C TYR A 197 -6.95 -3.19 33.35
N ASN A 198 -6.71 -4.20 32.53
CA ASN A 198 -5.91 -4.11 31.32
C ASN A 198 -6.85 -4.30 30.13
N TRP A 199 -7.33 -3.19 29.56
CA TRP A 199 -8.41 -3.21 28.58
C TRP A 199 -8.06 -2.52 27.27
N MET A 200 -8.70 -3.00 26.20
CA MET A 200 -8.76 -2.27 24.94
C MET A 200 -10.21 -1.93 24.61
N GLY A 201 -10.48 -0.67 24.30
CA GLY A 201 -11.82 -0.19 23.99
C GLY A 201 -12.62 0.34 25.17
N ARG A 202 -12.04 0.38 26.37
CA ARG A 202 -12.73 0.79 27.60
C ARG A 202 -11.86 1.70 28.45
N ALA A 203 -12.48 2.77 28.99
CA ALA A 203 -11.86 3.68 29.95
C ALA A 203 -11.79 3.09 31.37
N PRO A 204 -10.81 3.48 32.21
CA PRO A 204 -10.76 3.14 33.62
C PRO A 204 -11.70 4.00 34.48
N PHE A 205 -12.39 4.99 33.91
CA PHE A 205 -13.25 5.95 34.61
C PHE A 205 -14.73 5.65 34.41
N LYS A 206 -15.52 5.86 35.48
CA LYS A 206 -16.98 5.76 35.43
C LYS A 206 -17.56 6.91 34.61
N GLY A 207 -18.47 6.58 33.71
CA GLY A 207 -19.17 7.56 32.86
C GLY A 207 -18.45 7.92 31.56
N ASP A 208 -17.22 7.46 31.38
CA ASP A 208 -16.52 7.60 30.11
C ASP A 208 -17.09 6.63 29.07
N SER A 209 -17.13 7.08 27.83
CA SER A 209 -17.64 6.30 26.70
C SER A 209 -16.72 5.14 26.34
N TYR A 210 -17.30 3.99 26.02
CA TYR A 210 -16.60 2.89 25.36
C TYR A 210 -16.20 3.30 23.94
N LEU A 211 -15.17 2.65 23.40
CA LEU A 211 -14.70 2.88 22.03
C LEU A 211 -15.61 2.14 21.04
N LYS A 212 -16.78 2.73 20.78
CA LYS A 212 -17.81 2.17 19.90
C LYS A 212 -17.44 2.30 18.43
N GLY A 213 -18.03 1.45 17.58
CA GLY A 213 -17.85 1.51 16.14
C GLY A 213 -16.38 1.41 15.71
N THR A 214 -15.62 0.57 16.41
CA THR A 214 -14.18 0.45 16.14
C THR A 214 -13.79 -1.01 15.94
N ARG A 215 -12.95 -1.23 14.92
CA ARG A 215 -12.30 -2.51 14.63
C ARG A 215 -10.84 -2.47 15.03
N ILE A 216 -10.33 -3.56 15.56
CA ILE A 216 -8.91 -3.76 15.92
C ILE A 216 -8.44 -5.03 15.20
N SER A 217 -7.38 -4.95 14.40
CA SER A 217 -6.88 -6.06 13.58
C SER A 217 -5.49 -6.55 13.95
N ASP A 218 -4.74 -5.77 14.72
CA ASP A 218 -3.41 -6.17 15.23
C ASP A 218 -3.12 -5.43 16.52
N VAL A 219 -2.63 -6.15 17.52
CA VAL A 219 -2.16 -5.59 18.80
C VAL A 219 -0.85 -6.26 19.15
N ARG A 220 0.21 -5.47 19.31
CA ARG A 220 1.53 -5.97 19.74
C ARG A 220 2.05 -5.17 20.92
N MET A 221 2.66 -5.85 21.88
CA MET A 221 3.38 -5.22 22.97
C MET A 221 4.77 -5.82 23.08
N TYR A 222 5.74 -4.96 23.37
CA TYR A 222 7.15 -5.31 23.50
C TYR A 222 7.68 -4.81 24.84
N ASP A 223 8.59 -5.54 25.47
CA ASP A 223 9.31 -5.10 26.67
C ASP A 223 10.58 -4.29 26.35
N SER A 224 10.62 -3.69 25.18
CA SER A 224 11.65 -2.78 24.69
C SER A 224 11.06 -1.57 23.99
N ALA A 225 11.80 -0.46 23.96
CA ALA A 225 11.47 0.71 23.16
C ALA A 225 11.93 0.47 21.72
N LEU A 226 10.98 0.21 20.81
CA LEU A 226 11.27 0.05 19.39
C LEU A 226 11.76 1.37 18.78
N THR A 227 12.73 1.25 17.89
CA THR A 227 13.25 2.37 17.10
C THR A 227 12.26 2.80 16.02
N GLU A 228 12.40 4.01 15.50
CA GLU A 228 11.59 4.51 14.39
C GLU A 228 11.67 3.61 13.15
N LYS A 229 12.83 3.01 12.88
CA LYS A 229 13.02 2.07 11.78
C LYS A 229 12.19 0.80 11.98
N GLU A 230 12.23 0.19 13.17
CA GLU A 230 11.46 -1.01 13.50
C GLU A 230 9.95 -0.74 13.45
N ILE A 231 9.50 0.42 13.95
CA ILE A 231 8.10 0.84 13.89
C ILE A 231 7.64 0.99 12.44
N ARG A 232 8.48 1.54 11.58
CA ARG A 232 8.19 1.68 10.15
C ARG A 232 8.11 0.32 9.45
N GLU A 233 8.99 -0.61 9.79
CA GLU A 233 8.98 -1.98 9.26
C GLU A 233 7.71 -2.74 9.70
N LEU A 234 7.28 -2.61 10.96
CA LEU A 234 6.02 -3.17 11.44
C LEU A 234 4.81 -2.57 10.71
N TYR A 235 4.78 -1.26 10.53
CA TYR A 235 3.71 -0.59 9.78
C TYR A 235 3.64 -1.13 8.35
N ASN A 236 4.78 -1.26 7.68
CA ASN A 236 4.84 -1.77 6.32
C ASN A 236 4.37 -3.23 6.24
N GLU A 237 4.72 -4.07 7.23
CA GLU A 237 4.25 -5.46 7.32
C GLU A 237 2.72 -5.55 7.36
N LEU A 238 2.06 -4.68 8.14
CA LEU A 238 0.61 -4.64 8.29
C LEU A 238 -0.14 -4.10 7.06
N GLN A 239 0.56 -3.45 6.12
CA GLN A 239 -0.02 -3.02 4.85
C GLN A 239 0.03 -4.10 3.76
N LEU A 240 0.72 -5.23 4.01
CA LEU A 240 0.84 -6.31 3.04
C LEU A 240 -0.51 -6.99 2.78
N GLY A 241 -0.90 -7.04 1.50
CA GLY A 241 -2.06 -7.80 1.05
C GLY A 241 -3.43 -7.18 1.33
N ASP A 242 -3.51 -5.96 1.85
CA ASP A 242 -4.77 -5.24 2.02
C ASP A 242 -5.31 -4.76 0.66
N LEU A 243 -6.32 -5.46 0.14
CA LEU A 243 -6.99 -5.11 -1.12
C LEU A 243 -8.05 -4.01 -0.94
N SER A 244 -8.43 -3.65 0.29
CA SER A 244 -9.48 -2.67 0.57
C SER A 244 -9.00 -1.20 0.53
N ARG A 245 -7.71 -0.99 0.28
CA ARG A 245 -7.12 0.35 0.26
C ARG A 245 -7.68 1.23 -0.85
N HIS A 246 -7.94 0.62 -2.01
CA HIS A 246 -8.46 1.28 -3.20
C HIS A 246 -9.43 0.38 -3.95
N ASP A 247 -10.35 0.98 -4.67
CA ASP A 247 -11.12 0.32 -5.72
C ASP A 247 -10.37 0.47 -7.04
N PHE A 248 -9.83 -0.62 -7.59
CA PHE A 248 -8.90 -0.53 -8.72
C PHE A 248 -8.99 -1.69 -9.70
N MET A 249 -8.63 -1.39 -10.95
CA MET A 249 -8.29 -2.39 -11.94
C MET A 249 -6.81 -2.74 -11.82
N TYR A 250 -6.51 -4.02 -11.81
CA TYR A 250 -5.17 -4.59 -11.73
C TYR A 250 -4.92 -5.52 -12.92
N THR A 251 -3.77 -5.39 -13.55
CA THR A 251 -3.37 -6.34 -14.58
C THR A 251 -2.15 -7.10 -14.09
N GLY A 252 -2.33 -8.39 -13.89
CA GLY A 252 -1.31 -9.29 -13.38
C GLY A 252 -0.98 -10.39 -14.37
N GLN A 253 0.28 -10.79 -14.43
CA GLN A 253 0.65 -11.98 -15.15
C GLN A 253 0.57 -13.20 -14.23
N SER A 254 -0.58 -13.81 -14.20
CA SER A 254 -0.74 -15.17 -13.69
C SER A 254 -0.54 -16.19 -14.82
N LYS A 255 -0.64 -17.47 -14.51
CA LYS A 255 -0.67 -18.55 -15.51
C LYS A 255 -1.70 -18.31 -16.61
N ASN A 256 -2.78 -17.59 -16.30
CA ASN A 256 -3.91 -17.30 -17.20
C ASN A 256 -3.92 -15.84 -17.69
N ARG A 257 -2.92 -15.02 -17.37
CA ARG A 257 -2.82 -13.62 -17.84
C ARG A 257 -4.06 -12.79 -17.52
N ARG A 258 -4.36 -12.62 -16.23
CA ARG A 258 -5.63 -12.03 -15.77
C ARG A 258 -5.61 -10.51 -15.66
N ILE A 259 -6.79 -9.93 -15.87
CA ILE A 259 -7.15 -8.59 -15.38
C ILE A 259 -8.16 -8.78 -14.26
N TYR A 260 -8.04 -7.97 -13.21
CA TYR A 260 -8.93 -7.99 -12.06
C TYR A 260 -9.54 -6.61 -11.85
N LYS A 261 -10.84 -6.54 -11.49
CA LYS A 261 -11.42 -5.37 -10.82
C LYS A 261 -11.61 -5.73 -9.35
N ILE A 262 -11.00 -4.94 -8.48
CA ILE A 262 -11.07 -5.08 -7.03
C ILE A 262 -11.91 -3.92 -6.49
N GLN A 263 -12.92 -4.23 -5.68
CA GLN A 263 -13.80 -3.25 -5.07
C GLN A 263 -14.08 -3.66 -3.63
N GLU A 264 -13.96 -2.70 -2.70
CA GLU A 264 -14.13 -2.94 -1.25
C GLU A 264 -13.30 -4.13 -0.72
N GLY A 265 -12.12 -4.36 -1.31
CA GLY A 265 -11.21 -5.44 -0.93
C GLY A 265 -11.51 -6.81 -1.56
N GLU A 266 -12.56 -6.92 -2.37
CA GLU A 266 -12.95 -8.17 -3.01
C GLU A 266 -12.72 -8.13 -4.53
N ILE A 267 -12.38 -9.29 -5.13
CA ILE A 267 -12.27 -9.43 -6.58
C ILE A 267 -13.69 -9.57 -7.14
N VAL A 268 -14.24 -8.48 -7.65
CA VAL A 268 -15.62 -8.46 -8.18
C VAL A 268 -15.71 -8.85 -9.64
N TRP A 269 -14.59 -8.79 -10.39
CA TRP A 269 -14.54 -9.16 -11.79
C TRP A 269 -13.11 -9.61 -12.19
N LYS A 270 -13.03 -10.58 -13.10
CA LYS A 270 -11.76 -11.07 -13.64
C LYS A 270 -11.89 -11.47 -15.10
N TYR A 271 -10.82 -11.28 -15.85
CA TYR A 271 -10.69 -11.68 -17.24
C TYR A 271 -9.47 -12.58 -17.41
N ASP A 272 -9.70 -13.75 -18.03
CA ASP A 272 -8.65 -14.69 -18.39
C ASP A 272 -8.38 -14.57 -19.89
N ASN A 273 -7.20 -14.11 -20.30
CA ASN A 273 -6.83 -14.00 -21.71
C ASN A 273 -6.51 -15.39 -22.32
N ALA A 274 -7.51 -16.25 -22.40
CA ALA A 274 -7.36 -17.62 -22.90
C ALA A 274 -6.95 -17.68 -24.38
N LYS A 275 -7.34 -16.69 -25.17
CA LYS A 275 -7.04 -16.60 -26.61
C LYS A 275 -5.72 -15.86 -26.89
N GLY A 276 -5.27 -14.99 -25.99
CA GLY A 276 -4.02 -14.24 -26.13
C GLY A 276 -2.79 -15.10 -25.86
N LYS A 277 -1.68 -14.72 -26.49
CA LYS A 277 -0.36 -15.31 -26.25
C LYS A 277 0.52 -14.20 -25.66
N GLY A 278 1.36 -14.47 -24.70
CA GLY A 278 2.21 -13.45 -24.11
C GLY A 278 1.62 -12.77 -22.86
N GLU A 279 2.26 -11.73 -22.40
CA GLU A 279 1.86 -10.96 -21.23
C GLU A 279 0.79 -9.91 -21.57
N ILE A 280 -0.13 -9.63 -20.65
CA ILE A 280 -0.95 -8.42 -20.75
C ILE A 280 -0.09 -7.27 -20.20
N SER A 281 0.55 -6.53 -21.11
CA SER A 281 1.48 -5.47 -20.76
C SER A 281 0.78 -4.14 -20.47
N ASP A 282 -0.43 -3.96 -21.01
CA ASP A 282 -1.22 -2.74 -20.82
C ASP A 282 -2.71 -3.04 -20.82
N ALA A 283 -3.44 -2.34 -19.96
CA ALA A 283 -4.88 -2.31 -19.94
C ALA A 283 -5.36 -0.90 -19.58
N VAL A 284 -6.43 -0.44 -20.25
CA VAL A 284 -7.01 0.89 -20.07
C VAL A 284 -8.51 0.74 -19.88
N LEU A 285 -9.01 1.01 -18.69
CA LEU A 285 -10.44 1.09 -18.38
C LEU A 285 -10.98 2.42 -18.90
N MET A 286 -11.99 2.36 -19.73
CA MET A 286 -12.66 3.51 -20.33
C MET A 286 -13.95 3.84 -19.58
N ASN A 287 -14.43 5.06 -19.77
CA ASN A 287 -15.62 5.59 -19.09
C ASN A 287 -16.96 4.95 -19.55
N ASP A 288 -16.95 4.16 -20.62
CA ASP A 288 -18.05 3.30 -21.06
C ASP A 288 -17.97 1.87 -20.47
N GLY A 289 -17.06 1.62 -19.54
CA GLY A 289 -16.87 0.33 -18.89
C GLY A 289 -16.01 -0.66 -19.66
N HIS A 290 -15.73 -0.38 -20.94
CA HIS A 290 -14.88 -1.21 -21.79
C HIS A 290 -13.41 -1.14 -21.39
N ILE A 291 -12.62 -2.16 -21.76
CA ILE A 291 -11.19 -2.23 -21.47
C ILE A 291 -10.43 -2.46 -22.78
N LEU A 292 -9.50 -1.55 -23.11
CA LEU A 292 -8.49 -1.80 -24.13
C LEU A 292 -7.33 -2.57 -23.52
N ILE A 293 -6.81 -3.58 -24.24
CA ILE A 293 -5.67 -4.39 -23.82
C ILE A 293 -4.60 -4.47 -24.90
N ALA A 294 -3.33 -4.54 -24.46
CA ALA A 294 -2.19 -4.96 -25.27
C ALA A 294 -1.56 -6.19 -24.61
N ASP A 295 -1.56 -7.32 -25.34
CA ASP A 295 -1.16 -8.63 -24.83
C ASP A 295 0.10 -9.20 -25.50
N GLN A 296 1.06 -8.32 -25.79
CA GLN A 296 2.32 -8.60 -26.47
C GLN A 296 2.14 -8.93 -27.96
N TYR A 297 1.26 -9.85 -28.33
CA TYR A 297 1.07 -10.29 -29.73
C TYR A 297 -0.18 -9.70 -30.39
N GLY A 298 -0.82 -8.75 -29.75
CA GLY A 298 -1.97 -8.05 -30.29
C GLY A 298 -2.56 -7.02 -29.35
N ILE A 299 -3.66 -6.46 -29.83
CA ILE A 299 -4.50 -5.52 -29.09
C ILE A 299 -5.97 -5.93 -29.22
N ALA A 300 -6.77 -5.64 -28.21
CA ALA A 300 -8.19 -5.94 -28.21
C ALA A 300 -8.99 -4.91 -27.41
N GLU A 301 -10.29 -4.86 -27.62
CA GLU A 301 -11.27 -4.19 -26.77
C GLU A 301 -12.20 -5.24 -26.19
N LEU A 302 -12.39 -5.19 -24.88
CA LEU A 302 -13.31 -6.02 -24.12
C LEU A 302 -14.51 -5.16 -23.72
N ASP A 303 -15.71 -5.76 -23.71
CA ASP A 303 -16.89 -5.15 -23.09
C ASP A 303 -16.84 -5.26 -21.56
N GLU A 304 -17.86 -4.73 -20.89
CA GLU A 304 -17.98 -4.76 -19.42
C GLU A 304 -18.01 -6.21 -18.85
N GLN A 305 -18.48 -7.18 -19.63
CA GLN A 305 -18.55 -8.58 -19.26
C GLN A 305 -17.25 -9.35 -19.56
N GLY A 306 -16.30 -8.72 -20.28
CA GLY A 306 -15.03 -9.32 -20.68
C GLY A 306 -15.08 -10.08 -22.01
N ALA A 307 -16.14 -9.91 -22.80
CA ALA A 307 -16.18 -10.45 -24.16
C ALA A 307 -15.37 -9.56 -25.12
N GLU A 308 -14.62 -10.19 -26.03
CA GLU A 308 -13.86 -9.46 -27.04
C GLU A 308 -14.81 -8.84 -28.09
N ILE A 309 -14.86 -7.51 -28.15
CA ILE A 309 -15.58 -6.78 -29.19
C ILE A 309 -14.82 -6.83 -30.51
N TRP A 310 -13.50 -6.66 -30.44
CA TRP A 310 -12.59 -6.80 -31.58
C TRP A 310 -11.18 -7.15 -31.08
N ARG A 311 -10.40 -7.78 -31.98
CA ARG A 311 -8.97 -8.07 -31.77
C ARG A 311 -8.19 -7.82 -33.07
N SER A 312 -6.98 -7.25 -32.94
CA SER A 312 -6.02 -7.10 -34.01
C SER A 312 -4.69 -7.71 -33.60
N LEU A 313 -4.18 -8.63 -34.39
CA LEU A 313 -2.91 -9.32 -34.10
C LEU A 313 -1.72 -8.49 -34.59
N ALA A 314 -0.64 -8.51 -33.84
CA ALA A 314 0.64 -7.97 -34.28
C ALA A 314 1.19 -8.81 -35.44
N PRO A 315 1.84 -8.21 -36.45
CA PRO A 315 2.54 -8.95 -37.49
C PRO A 315 3.58 -9.92 -36.90
N LYS A 316 3.81 -11.04 -37.57
CA LYS A 316 4.75 -12.09 -37.13
C LYS A 316 6.14 -11.48 -36.86
N GLY A 317 6.70 -11.77 -35.70
CA GLY A 317 8.02 -11.28 -35.26
C GLY A 317 8.01 -9.87 -34.69
N THR A 318 6.83 -9.29 -34.45
CA THR A 318 6.64 -7.99 -33.80
C THR A 318 5.84 -8.13 -32.51
N GLU A 319 5.86 -7.11 -31.67
CA GLU A 319 5.13 -7.10 -30.39
C GLU A 319 4.46 -5.75 -30.13
N ILE A 320 3.40 -5.75 -29.32
CA ILE A 320 2.69 -4.54 -28.87
C ILE A 320 2.53 -4.58 -27.36
N HIS A 321 3.07 -3.56 -26.67
CA HIS A 321 3.06 -3.50 -25.20
C HIS A 321 2.25 -2.34 -24.63
N THR A 322 1.64 -1.52 -25.47
CA THR A 322 0.90 -0.32 -25.03
C THR A 322 -0.19 0.02 -26.02
N ILE A 323 -1.31 0.53 -25.51
CA ILE A 323 -2.47 0.98 -26.29
C ILE A 323 -3.15 2.16 -25.59
N GLN A 324 -3.64 3.11 -26.37
CA GLN A 324 -4.46 4.23 -25.88
C GLN A 324 -5.63 4.49 -26.83
N PRO A 325 -6.83 4.87 -26.31
CA PRO A 325 -7.93 5.30 -27.17
C PRO A 325 -7.64 6.68 -27.77
N ILE A 326 -8.12 6.91 -28.98
CA ILE A 326 -8.23 8.23 -29.61
C ILE A 326 -9.69 8.43 -30.02
N GLY A 327 -10.42 9.20 -29.25
CA GLY A 327 -11.88 9.28 -29.41
C GLY A 327 -12.53 7.89 -29.34
N LYS A 328 -13.67 7.74 -30.00
CA LYS A 328 -14.40 6.46 -30.08
C LYS A 328 -13.99 5.59 -31.27
N ASN A 329 -13.25 6.15 -32.22
CA ASN A 329 -13.05 5.55 -33.52
C ASN A 329 -11.64 5.02 -33.79
N HIS A 330 -10.66 5.43 -33.00
CA HIS A 330 -9.26 5.09 -33.23
C HIS A 330 -8.56 4.65 -31.96
N VAL A 331 -7.46 3.95 -32.14
CA VAL A 331 -6.46 3.64 -31.11
C VAL A 331 -5.08 4.03 -31.58
N VAL A 332 -4.19 4.38 -30.66
CA VAL A 332 -2.75 4.52 -30.89
C VAL A 332 -2.00 3.47 -30.09
N TYR A 333 -1.00 2.87 -30.69
CA TYR A 333 -0.10 1.91 -30.05
C TYR A 333 1.32 2.04 -30.62
N VAL A 334 2.28 1.43 -29.93
CA VAL A 334 3.64 1.27 -30.45
C VAL A 334 3.83 -0.16 -30.91
N LEU A 335 4.20 -0.33 -32.17
CA LEU A 335 4.61 -1.59 -32.74
C LEU A 335 6.11 -1.76 -32.53
N ASN A 336 6.50 -2.66 -31.63
CA ASN A 336 7.88 -3.10 -31.47
C ASN A 336 8.25 -3.96 -32.66
N ALA A 337 9.04 -3.41 -33.53
CA ALA A 337 9.48 -3.99 -34.80
C ALA A 337 10.86 -3.45 -35.18
N LYS A 338 11.38 -3.86 -36.32
CA LYS A 338 12.57 -3.26 -36.93
C LYS A 338 12.23 -2.83 -38.38
N PRO A 339 11.92 -1.54 -38.60
CA PRO A 339 11.86 -0.41 -37.65
C PRO A 339 10.63 -0.42 -36.76
N ALA A 340 10.77 0.13 -35.53
CA ALA A 340 9.65 0.35 -34.62
C ALA A 340 8.80 1.54 -35.06
N LYS A 341 7.48 1.50 -34.76
CA LYS A 341 6.56 2.54 -35.24
C LYS A 341 5.52 2.92 -34.20
N VAL A 342 5.12 4.18 -34.19
CA VAL A 342 3.81 4.58 -33.67
C VAL A 342 2.78 4.32 -34.76
N VAL A 343 1.66 3.72 -34.39
CA VAL A 343 0.58 3.34 -35.31
C VAL A 343 -0.75 3.88 -34.79
N VAL A 344 -1.50 4.54 -35.67
CA VAL A 344 -2.90 4.91 -35.45
C VAL A 344 -3.78 4.01 -36.29
N MET A 345 -4.67 3.26 -35.65
CA MET A 345 -5.59 2.32 -36.29
C MET A 345 -7.04 2.76 -36.10
N LYS A 346 -7.81 2.68 -37.17
CA LYS A 346 -9.26 2.86 -37.11
C LYS A 346 -9.92 1.57 -36.63
N ILE A 347 -10.71 1.64 -35.57
CA ILE A 347 -11.30 0.45 -34.90
C ILE A 347 -12.25 -0.31 -35.82
N SER A 348 -13.17 0.38 -36.52
CA SER A 348 -14.28 -0.25 -37.25
C SER A 348 -13.86 -1.21 -38.37
N ASN A 349 -12.68 -1.04 -38.94
CA ASN A 349 -12.16 -1.88 -40.03
C ASN A 349 -10.69 -2.29 -39.85
N GLN A 350 -10.12 -1.98 -38.68
CA GLN A 350 -8.74 -2.27 -38.27
C GLN A 350 -7.67 -1.78 -39.27
N LYS A 351 -7.99 -0.75 -40.07
CA LYS A 351 -7.04 -0.15 -41.00
C LYS A 351 -6.09 0.80 -40.27
N ILE A 352 -4.80 0.70 -40.57
CA ILE A 352 -3.80 1.68 -40.21
C ILE A 352 -4.09 2.95 -41.02
N VAL A 353 -4.36 4.04 -40.34
CA VAL A 353 -4.67 5.35 -40.95
C VAL A 353 -3.52 6.34 -40.85
N HIS A 354 -2.57 6.05 -39.96
CA HIS A 354 -1.36 6.83 -39.82
C HIS A 354 -0.28 6.04 -39.11
N GLU A 355 0.98 6.24 -39.51
CA GLU A 355 2.14 5.68 -38.82
C GLU A 355 3.38 6.55 -39.04
N PHE A 356 4.34 6.46 -38.12
CA PHE A 356 5.68 7.00 -38.27
C PHE A 356 6.71 6.18 -37.51
N VAL A 357 7.97 6.23 -37.99
CA VAL A 357 9.07 5.45 -37.43
C VAL A 357 9.58 6.13 -36.16
N LEU A 358 9.92 5.34 -35.17
CA LEU A 358 10.59 5.75 -33.94
C LEU A 358 12.09 5.40 -34.00
N PRO A 359 12.95 6.16 -33.31
CA PRO A 359 14.32 5.72 -33.02
C PRO A 359 14.29 4.40 -32.27
N TYR A 360 15.06 3.40 -32.73
CA TYR A 360 15.08 2.06 -32.14
C TYR A 360 16.50 1.48 -32.13
N ASP A 361 16.75 0.53 -31.25
CA ASP A 361 18.01 -0.20 -31.19
C ASP A 361 18.00 -1.34 -32.22
N GLU A 362 18.77 -1.19 -33.30
CA GLU A 362 18.87 -2.20 -34.34
C GLU A 362 19.41 -3.54 -33.86
N LYS A 363 20.28 -3.53 -32.84
CA LYS A 363 20.91 -4.74 -32.29
C LYS A 363 20.10 -5.36 -31.16
N GLY A 364 19.25 -4.58 -30.50
CA GLY A 364 18.42 -5.01 -29.39
C GLY A 364 17.32 -5.99 -29.82
N SER A 365 16.72 -6.67 -28.84
CA SER A 365 15.55 -7.54 -29.08
C SER A 365 14.33 -6.69 -29.39
N VAL A 366 13.40 -7.21 -30.19
CA VAL A 366 12.08 -6.59 -30.42
C VAL A 366 11.35 -6.38 -29.10
N HIS A 367 11.39 -7.36 -28.20
CA HIS A 367 10.76 -7.32 -26.89
C HIS A 367 11.25 -6.16 -26.00
N GLY A 368 12.51 -5.79 -26.09
CA GLY A 368 13.15 -4.78 -25.26
C GLY A 368 13.04 -3.34 -25.74
N GLN A 369 12.36 -3.04 -26.84
CA GLN A 369 12.38 -1.70 -27.44
C GLN A 369 11.55 -0.67 -26.66
N PHE A 370 10.24 -0.86 -26.62
CA PHE A 370 9.29 0.08 -26.02
C PHE A 370 8.34 -0.66 -25.08
N ARG A 371 7.96 0.00 -23.99
CA ARG A 371 7.06 -0.60 -22.99
C ARG A 371 5.79 0.19 -22.74
N ASN A 372 5.82 1.50 -22.96
CA ASN A 372 4.67 2.35 -22.67
C ASN A 372 4.62 3.56 -23.59
N ALA A 373 3.41 3.96 -23.95
CA ALA A 373 3.12 5.24 -24.58
C ALA A 373 1.81 5.79 -24.03
N ARG A 374 1.77 7.10 -23.74
CA ARG A 374 0.60 7.78 -23.19
C ARG A 374 0.33 9.10 -23.90
N LEU A 375 -0.94 9.32 -24.25
CA LEU A 375 -1.40 10.59 -24.77
C LEU A 375 -1.34 11.67 -23.69
N THR A 376 -1.01 12.88 -24.10
CA THR A 376 -1.03 14.06 -23.24
C THR A 376 -2.30 14.89 -23.48
N SER A 377 -2.60 15.78 -22.55
CA SER A 377 -3.70 16.75 -22.66
C SER A 377 -3.59 17.65 -23.90
N LYS A 378 -2.35 17.86 -24.40
CA LYS A 378 -2.05 18.63 -25.61
C LYS A 378 -2.24 17.86 -26.91
N GLY A 379 -2.58 16.55 -26.84
CA GLY A 379 -2.71 15.69 -28.01
C GLY A 379 -1.38 15.32 -28.64
N THR A 380 -0.35 15.20 -27.83
CA THR A 380 0.96 14.61 -28.15
C THR A 380 1.06 13.23 -27.51
N LEU A 381 2.12 12.48 -27.81
CA LEU A 381 2.36 11.13 -27.29
C LEU A 381 3.72 11.08 -26.58
N LEU A 382 3.70 10.75 -25.30
CA LEU A 382 4.90 10.36 -24.55
C LEU A 382 5.22 8.91 -24.87
N VAL A 383 6.46 8.60 -25.20
CA VAL A 383 6.91 7.25 -25.55
C VAL A 383 8.14 6.89 -24.73
N SER A 384 8.06 5.78 -24.01
CA SER A 384 9.16 5.24 -23.21
C SER A 384 10.02 4.30 -24.06
N ASN A 385 11.19 4.76 -24.50
CA ASN A 385 12.16 3.97 -25.26
C ASN A 385 13.14 3.29 -24.28
N MET A 386 12.78 2.07 -23.88
CA MET A 386 13.53 1.32 -22.88
C MET A 386 14.93 0.94 -23.38
N ALA A 387 15.05 0.55 -24.66
CA ALA A 387 16.30 0.08 -25.24
C ALA A 387 17.34 1.19 -25.32
N MET A 388 16.93 2.40 -25.69
CA MET A 388 17.84 3.54 -25.89
C MET A 388 17.94 4.48 -24.68
N GLY A 389 17.13 4.25 -23.62
CA GLY A 389 17.30 4.94 -22.35
C GLY A 389 16.73 6.36 -22.28
N PHE A 390 15.62 6.64 -22.95
CA PHE A 390 14.99 7.96 -22.89
C PHE A 390 13.45 7.88 -22.96
N VAL A 391 12.80 8.91 -22.45
CA VAL A 391 11.39 9.23 -22.72
C VAL A 391 11.36 10.38 -23.72
N ALA A 392 10.54 10.28 -24.77
CA ALA A 392 10.36 11.36 -25.72
C ALA A 392 8.89 11.69 -25.96
N GLU A 393 8.61 12.96 -26.26
CA GLU A 393 7.29 13.46 -26.62
C GLU A 393 7.22 13.73 -28.12
N TYR A 394 6.24 13.12 -28.79
CA TYR A 394 6.04 13.25 -30.24
C TYR A 394 4.71 13.91 -30.56
N ASN A 395 4.70 14.78 -31.59
CA ASN A 395 3.43 15.16 -32.19
C ASN A 395 2.91 14.09 -33.15
N HIS A 396 1.68 14.24 -33.63
CA HIS A 396 1.05 13.27 -34.55
C HIS A 396 1.74 13.14 -35.91
N ARG A 397 2.69 14.02 -36.28
CA ARG A 397 3.49 13.92 -37.50
C ARG A 397 4.81 13.22 -37.30
N GLY A 398 5.09 12.73 -36.11
CA GLY A 398 6.34 12.06 -35.77
C GLY A 398 7.48 13.00 -35.42
N LYS A 399 7.24 14.33 -35.32
CA LYS A 399 8.26 15.27 -34.86
C LYS A 399 8.43 15.12 -33.36
N GLU A 400 9.66 14.85 -32.92
CA GLU A 400 10.06 14.89 -31.52
C GLU A 400 10.02 16.33 -31.00
N LEU A 401 9.36 16.56 -29.89
CA LEU A 401 9.20 17.87 -29.27
C LEU A 401 10.06 18.03 -28.02
N ASN A 402 10.20 16.97 -27.24
CA ASN A 402 10.99 16.93 -26.03
C ASN A 402 11.62 15.53 -25.85
N ARG A 403 12.74 15.48 -25.13
CA ARG A 403 13.42 14.25 -24.75
C ARG A 403 14.01 14.38 -23.35
N TRP A 404 13.90 13.32 -22.54
CA TRP A 404 14.46 13.23 -21.20
C TRP A 404 15.16 11.88 -21.03
N GLU A 405 16.41 11.93 -20.63
CA GLU A 405 17.21 10.72 -20.39
C GLU A 405 16.76 10.04 -19.09
N LEU A 406 16.58 8.72 -19.17
CA LEU A 406 16.24 7.88 -18.03
C LEU A 406 16.72 6.45 -18.30
N PHE A 407 17.42 5.85 -17.36
CA PHE A 407 17.90 4.48 -17.53
C PHE A 407 16.72 3.49 -17.66
N GLY A 408 16.59 2.88 -18.83
CA GLY A 408 15.58 1.85 -19.12
C GLY A 408 14.14 2.25 -18.78
N PRO A 409 13.59 3.34 -19.34
CA PRO A 409 12.26 3.82 -18.97
C PRO A 409 11.18 2.78 -19.27
N TRP A 410 10.41 2.43 -18.26
CA TRP A 410 9.25 1.56 -18.39
C TRP A 410 7.98 2.32 -18.77
N SER A 411 7.75 3.46 -18.13
CA SER A 411 6.56 4.27 -18.39
C SER A 411 6.81 5.76 -18.19
N ALA A 412 5.97 6.56 -18.85
CA ALA A 412 5.84 7.98 -18.64
C ALA A 412 4.41 8.43 -18.85
N SER A 413 3.93 9.34 -18.00
CA SER A 413 2.59 9.92 -18.09
C SER A 413 2.61 11.40 -17.72
N GLU A 414 1.73 12.20 -18.36
CA GLU A 414 1.51 13.58 -17.96
C GLU A 414 0.61 13.63 -16.72
N LEU A 415 1.00 14.44 -15.76
CA LEU A 415 0.20 14.73 -14.55
C LEU A 415 -0.75 15.92 -14.80
N PRO A 416 -1.80 16.10 -13.99
CA PRO A 416 -2.73 17.24 -14.13
C PRO A 416 -2.07 18.61 -14.10
N ASN A 417 -0.94 18.76 -13.42
CA ASN A 417 -0.13 19.99 -13.38
C ASN A 417 0.76 20.21 -14.63
N GLY A 418 0.73 19.28 -15.59
CA GLY A 418 1.52 19.32 -16.83
C GLY A 418 2.94 18.76 -16.69
N ASN A 419 3.37 18.35 -15.49
CA ASN A 419 4.63 17.65 -15.29
C ASN A 419 4.56 16.21 -15.83
N ILE A 420 5.71 15.58 -15.97
CA ILE A 420 5.84 14.20 -16.45
C ILE A 420 6.29 13.30 -15.29
N LEU A 421 5.51 12.27 -15.01
CA LEU A 421 5.87 11.20 -14.08
C LEU A 421 6.49 10.05 -14.88
N MET A 422 7.73 9.69 -14.54
CA MET A 422 8.51 8.68 -15.26
C MET A 422 8.99 7.58 -14.32
N VAL A 423 9.05 6.34 -14.83
CA VAL A 423 9.55 5.17 -14.10
C VAL A 423 10.71 4.56 -14.88
N GLY A 424 11.87 4.48 -14.25
CA GLY A 424 13.07 3.84 -14.78
C GLY A 424 13.29 2.43 -14.23
N ARG A 425 13.97 1.60 -15.01
CA ARG A 425 14.34 0.24 -14.61
C ARG A 425 15.31 0.30 -13.41
N LYS A 426 15.06 -0.55 -12.41
CA LYS A 426 15.88 -0.69 -11.19
C LYS A 426 15.92 0.55 -10.29
N GLY A 427 14.97 1.45 -10.38
CA GLY A 427 14.98 2.45 -9.34
C GLY A 427 14.19 3.73 -9.53
N PRO A 428 14.67 4.69 -10.30
CA PRO A 428 14.13 6.03 -10.18
C PRO A 428 12.67 6.13 -10.63
N VAL A 429 11.84 6.69 -9.77
CA VAL A 429 10.53 7.21 -10.10
C VAL A 429 10.59 8.71 -9.92
N LYS A 430 10.42 9.47 -11.01
CA LYS A 430 10.64 10.92 -11.05
C LYS A 430 9.42 11.67 -11.56
N GLU A 431 9.10 12.76 -10.91
CA GLU A 431 8.29 13.83 -11.48
C GLU A 431 9.20 14.95 -11.97
N ILE A 432 9.08 15.30 -13.24
CA ILE A 432 9.86 16.37 -13.84
C ILE A 432 8.96 17.42 -14.49
N LYS A 433 9.42 18.66 -14.52
CA LYS A 433 8.88 19.67 -15.43
C LYS A 433 9.30 19.37 -16.88
N ARG A 434 8.63 19.98 -17.86
CA ARG A 434 8.97 19.79 -19.28
C ARG A 434 10.36 20.33 -19.66
N ASP A 435 10.92 21.24 -18.86
CA ASP A 435 12.31 21.71 -19.01
C ASP A 435 13.36 20.73 -18.44
N GLY A 436 12.94 19.61 -17.88
CA GLY A 436 13.79 18.59 -17.27
C GLY A 436 14.08 18.79 -15.78
N THR A 437 13.59 19.86 -15.17
CA THR A 437 13.75 20.09 -13.71
C THR A 437 13.05 18.99 -12.93
N VAL A 438 13.77 18.26 -12.07
CA VAL A 438 13.21 17.26 -11.15
C VAL A 438 12.48 17.99 -10.02
N VAL A 439 11.21 17.64 -9.82
CA VAL A 439 10.35 18.21 -8.76
C VAL A 439 10.20 17.26 -7.60
N TRP A 440 10.19 15.96 -7.89
CA TRP A 440 10.09 14.89 -6.91
C TRP A 440 10.76 13.63 -7.46
N GLU A 441 11.43 12.90 -6.58
CA GLU A 441 12.10 11.65 -6.94
C GLU A 441 12.15 10.71 -5.75
N ILE A 442 11.96 9.42 -6.02
CA ILE A 442 12.25 8.33 -5.11
C ILE A 442 12.99 7.22 -5.85
N ASN A 443 13.69 6.39 -5.09
CA ASN A 443 14.26 5.16 -5.61
C ASN A 443 13.35 3.98 -5.19
N ALA A 444 12.63 3.38 -6.14
CA ALA A 444 11.67 2.31 -5.87
C ALA A 444 12.30 1.07 -5.21
N VAL A 445 13.61 0.86 -5.37
CA VAL A 445 14.34 -0.26 -4.72
C VAL A 445 14.36 -0.11 -3.20
N ASP A 446 14.38 1.12 -2.68
CA ASP A 446 14.37 1.40 -1.25
C ASP A 446 13.03 1.02 -0.59
N TYR A 447 11.99 0.81 -1.41
CA TYR A 447 10.66 0.36 -1.02
C TYR A 447 10.40 -1.13 -1.35
N GLY A 448 11.45 -1.90 -1.69
CA GLY A 448 11.35 -3.33 -1.98
C GLY A 448 10.87 -3.69 -3.39
N LEU A 449 10.82 -2.73 -4.32
CA LEU A 449 10.42 -2.97 -5.69
C LEU A 449 11.65 -3.29 -6.56
N THR A 450 11.70 -4.49 -7.13
CA THR A 450 12.85 -4.97 -7.91
C THR A 450 12.85 -4.54 -9.37
N ASN A 451 11.64 -4.41 -9.97
CA ASN A 451 11.44 -3.96 -11.34
C ASN A 451 10.17 -3.10 -11.42
N PRO A 452 10.23 -1.83 -11.00
CA PRO A 452 9.09 -0.93 -11.11
C PRO A 452 8.68 -0.77 -12.58
N GLN A 453 7.36 -0.77 -12.84
CA GLN A 453 6.79 -0.76 -14.19
C GLN A 453 6.12 0.58 -14.51
N LYS A 454 5.10 0.91 -13.77
CA LYS A 454 4.30 2.13 -13.94
C LYS A 454 4.09 2.83 -12.62
N ALA A 455 3.91 4.13 -12.67
CA ALA A 455 3.54 4.95 -11.51
C ALA A 455 2.29 5.76 -11.82
N TYR A 456 1.45 5.91 -10.80
CA TYR A 456 0.19 6.64 -10.85
C TYR A 456 0.13 7.62 -9.69
N ARG A 457 0.01 8.91 -9.97
CA ARG A 457 -0.19 9.94 -8.97
C ARG A 457 -1.67 10.00 -8.62
N LEU A 458 -1.99 9.79 -7.35
CA LEU A 458 -3.34 9.87 -6.81
C LEU A 458 -3.72 11.32 -6.48
N ALA A 459 -5.02 11.61 -6.38
CA ALA A 459 -5.54 12.93 -6.05
C ALA A 459 -5.04 13.47 -4.70
N ASN A 460 -4.74 12.59 -3.74
CA ASN A 460 -4.16 12.95 -2.43
C ASN A 460 -2.65 13.26 -2.47
N GLY A 461 -2.02 13.20 -3.66
CA GLY A 461 -0.59 13.41 -3.85
C GLY A 461 0.29 12.17 -3.67
N ASN A 462 -0.24 11.05 -3.20
CA ASN A 462 0.50 9.80 -3.11
C ASN A 462 0.78 9.23 -4.50
N THR A 463 1.77 8.34 -4.59
CA THR A 463 2.14 7.67 -5.85
C THR A 463 2.07 6.16 -5.68
N VAL A 464 1.21 5.49 -6.44
CA VAL A 464 1.19 4.03 -6.54
C VAL A 464 2.18 3.60 -7.62
N ILE A 465 3.05 2.63 -7.29
CA ILE A 465 4.06 2.10 -8.20
C ILE A 465 3.86 0.60 -8.33
N THR A 466 3.71 0.11 -9.56
CA THR A 466 3.58 -1.31 -9.85
C THR A 466 4.95 -1.97 -10.02
N ASN A 467 5.06 -3.26 -9.69
CA ASN A 467 6.31 -4.00 -9.71
C ASN A 467 6.17 -5.32 -10.44
N TRP A 468 7.14 -5.61 -11.30
CA TRP A 468 7.28 -6.89 -11.95
C TRP A 468 8.30 -7.77 -11.20
N PHE A 469 7.98 -9.06 -11.09
CA PHE A 469 8.87 -10.04 -10.49
C PHE A 469 9.03 -11.25 -11.41
N ASN A 470 10.23 -11.43 -11.97
CA ASN A 470 10.48 -12.47 -13.00
C ASN A 470 10.38 -13.90 -12.50
N GLU A 471 10.55 -14.11 -11.19
CA GLU A 471 10.59 -15.46 -10.59
C GLU A 471 9.27 -15.88 -9.93
N TRP A 472 8.19 -15.13 -10.20
CA TRP A 472 6.87 -15.33 -9.59
C TRP A 472 6.29 -16.73 -9.76
N ASN A 473 6.68 -17.48 -10.79
CA ASN A 473 6.23 -18.83 -11.10
C ASN A 473 7.12 -19.92 -10.49
N LYS A 474 8.22 -19.58 -9.85
CA LYS A 474 9.08 -20.55 -9.17
C LYS A 474 8.48 -20.90 -7.81
N LYS A 475 8.15 -22.19 -7.62
CA LYS A 475 7.47 -22.70 -6.41
C LYS A 475 8.15 -22.29 -5.10
N ASP A 476 9.47 -22.18 -5.09
CA ASP A 476 10.26 -21.98 -3.86
C ASP A 476 10.27 -20.54 -3.34
N VAL A 477 9.92 -19.56 -4.16
CA VAL A 477 9.99 -18.14 -3.79
C VAL A 477 8.75 -17.67 -3.02
N ILE A 478 7.59 -18.27 -3.32
CA ILE A 478 6.29 -17.81 -2.79
C ILE A 478 5.84 -18.65 -1.57
N GLN A 479 6.34 -19.88 -1.43
CA GLN A 479 5.85 -20.83 -0.42
C GLN A 479 6.47 -20.65 0.98
N PHE A 480 7.61 -19.99 1.13
CA PHE A 480 8.40 -20.13 2.36
C PHE A 480 8.36 -18.97 3.36
N ASN A 481 7.96 -17.78 2.96
CA ASN A 481 7.76 -16.70 3.94
C ASN A 481 6.88 -15.60 3.35
N PRO A 482 5.64 -15.40 3.82
CA PRO A 482 4.77 -14.30 3.38
C PRO A 482 5.42 -12.92 3.56
N SER A 483 6.26 -12.73 4.57
CA SER A 483 6.98 -11.48 4.82
C SER A 483 8.16 -11.25 3.85
N ARG A 484 8.53 -12.25 3.06
CA ARG A 484 9.55 -12.16 2.00
C ARG A 484 8.97 -12.27 0.59
N ALA A 485 7.66 -12.37 0.48
CA ALA A 485 7.01 -12.38 -0.82
C ALA A 485 7.24 -11.02 -1.50
N PRO A 486 7.55 -11.01 -2.83
CA PRO A 486 7.80 -9.75 -3.53
C PRO A 486 6.57 -8.86 -3.48
N LEU A 487 6.80 -7.55 -3.34
CA LEU A 487 5.72 -6.58 -3.47
C LEU A 487 5.26 -6.50 -4.92
N GLN A 488 3.96 -6.52 -5.12
CA GLN A 488 3.33 -6.26 -6.41
C GLN A 488 3.14 -4.77 -6.65
N MET A 489 2.85 -4.02 -5.59
CA MET A 489 2.71 -2.56 -5.64
C MET A 489 3.10 -1.93 -4.30
N VAL A 490 3.45 -0.65 -4.36
CA VAL A 490 3.60 0.22 -3.19
C VAL A 490 2.94 1.57 -3.47
N GLU A 491 2.28 2.12 -2.47
CA GLU A 491 1.83 3.52 -2.45
C GLU A 491 2.76 4.31 -1.54
N VAL A 492 3.34 5.37 -2.06
CA VAL A 492 4.29 6.24 -1.34
C VAL A 492 3.71 7.64 -1.25
N THR A 493 3.78 8.23 -0.05
CA THR A 493 3.37 9.63 0.18
C THR A 493 4.36 10.62 -0.44
N PRO A 494 4.00 11.90 -0.67
CA PRO A 494 4.91 12.90 -1.22
C PRO A 494 6.22 13.08 -0.42
N ASP A 495 6.18 12.86 0.87
CA ASP A 495 7.32 12.93 1.80
C ASP A 495 8.05 11.60 2.00
N GLY A 496 7.75 10.58 1.17
CA GLY A 496 8.51 9.34 1.07
C GLY A 496 8.13 8.24 2.07
N TYR A 497 6.98 8.33 2.75
CA TYR A 497 6.48 7.24 3.61
C TYR A 497 5.64 6.25 2.81
N VAL A 498 5.66 4.99 3.22
CA VAL A 498 4.77 3.97 2.68
C VAL A 498 3.37 4.18 3.25
N ALA A 499 2.39 4.37 2.37
CA ALA A 499 0.97 4.45 2.73
C ALA A 499 0.24 3.11 2.56
N TRP A 500 0.74 2.26 1.64
CA TRP A 500 0.18 0.94 1.38
C TRP A 500 1.18 0.08 0.61
N GLN A 501 1.10 -1.23 0.83
CA GLN A 501 1.86 -2.24 0.07
C GLN A 501 0.94 -3.40 -0.30
N LEU A 502 1.12 -3.94 -1.50
CA LEU A 502 0.40 -5.13 -1.94
C LEU A 502 1.35 -6.30 -2.13
N SER A 503 1.06 -7.39 -1.42
CA SER A 503 1.69 -8.69 -1.60
C SER A 503 0.62 -9.79 -1.53
N SER A 504 -0.06 -10.04 -2.66
CA SER A 504 -1.21 -10.95 -2.77
C SER A 504 -0.87 -12.14 -3.68
N TRP A 505 -0.29 -13.20 -3.09
CA TRP A 505 0.27 -14.35 -3.80
C TRP A 505 -0.38 -15.69 -3.46
N LYS A 506 -1.45 -15.73 -2.66
CA LYS A 506 -2.05 -16.98 -2.19
C LYS A 506 -3.41 -17.27 -2.83
N GLY A 507 -3.65 -18.54 -3.16
CA GLY A 507 -4.95 -19.04 -3.58
C GLY A 507 -5.59 -18.26 -4.73
N ASP A 508 -6.86 -18.01 -4.64
CA ASP A 508 -7.63 -17.23 -5.63
C ASP A 508 -7.30 -15.74 -5.65
N ARG A 509 -6.61 -15.24 -4.61
CA ARG A 509 -6.09 -13.89 -4.51
C ARG A 509 -4.64 -13.77 -5.00
N ASN A 510 -4.08 -14.77 -5.65
CA ASN A 510 -2.80 -14.64 -6.34
C ASN A 510 -2.98 -13.83 -7.63
N LEU A 511 -2.69 -12.52 -7.52
CA LEU A 511 -2.86 -11.58 -8.62
C LEU A 511 -1.72 -11.65 -9.66
N GLY A 512 -0.61 -12.35 -9.36
CA GLY A 512 0.61 -12.32 -10.18
C GLY A 512 1.35 -10.98 -10.10
N PRO A 513 2.49 -10.81 -10.80
CA PRO A 513 3.23 -9.54 -10.84
C PRO A 513 2.45 -8.45 -11.55
N ALA A 514 2.54 -7.21 -11.05
CA ALA A 514 1.75 -6.08 -11.54
C ALA A 514 2.32 -5.45 -12.82
N THR A 515 1.49 -5.26 -13.83
CA THR A 515 1.83 -4.49 -15.04
C THR A 515 1.06 -3.18 -15.13
N THR A 516 -0.18 -3.15 -14.63
CA THR A 516 -1.05 -1.95 -14.69
C THR A 516 -1.86 -1.83 -13.41
N PHE A 517 -2.09 -0.59 -13.00
CA PHE A 517 -3.03 -0.17 -11.96
C PHE A 517 -3.86 0.99 -12.54
N GLN A 518 -5.15 1.03 -12.24
CA GLN A 518 -6.02 2.17 -12.57
C GLN A 518 -7.17 2.18 -11.57
N LEU A 519 -7.46 3.34 -10.95
CA LEU A 519 -8.63 3.50 -10.09
C LEU A 519 -9.93 3.28 -10.88
N LEU A 520 -10.92 2.63 -10.26
CA LEU A 520 -12.20 2.35 -10.92
C LEU A 520 -13.06 3.61 -11.12
N ASP A 521 -12.89 4.62 -10.26
CA ASP A 521 -13.55 5.93 -10.34
C ASP A 521 -12.80 6.95 -11.22
N GLU A 522 -11.62 6.57 -11.76
CA GLU A 522 -10.84 7.38 -12.70
C GLU A 522 -10.70 6.70 -14.08
N PRO A 523 -11.81 6.33 -14.75
CA PRO A 523 -11.72 5.75 -16.08
C PRO A 523 -11.30 6.80 -17.12
N VAL A 524 -10.68 6.35 -18.20
CA VAL A 524 -10.28 7.23 -19.30
C VAL A 524 -11.53 7.67 -20.08
N ALA A 525 -11.76 8.98 -20.13
CA ALA A 525 -12.78 9.59 -20.98
C ALA A 525 -12.32 9.53 -22.44
N ARG A 526 -12.64 8.42 -23.14
CA ARG A 526 -12.13 8.14 -24.50
C ARG A 526 -12.48 9.24 -25.51
N GLU A 527 -13.63 9.87 -25.37
CA GLU A 527 -14.08 10.97 -26.23
C GLU A 527 -13.26 12.25 -26.09
N LYS A 528 -12.54 12.41 -24.97
CA LYS A 528 -11.61 13.51 -24.72
C LYS A 528 -10.19 13.23 -25.21
N SER A 529 -9.87 11.96 -25.49
CA SER A 529 -8.55 11.54 -25.93
C SER A 529 -8.33 11.92 -27.39
N ARG A 530 -7.19 12.53 -27.68
CA ARG A 530 -6.84 12.96 -29.05
C ARG A 530 -5.35 12.81 -29.32
N PHE A 531 -4.99 12.59 -30.58
CA PHE A 531 -3.62 12.65 -31.04
C PHE A 531 -3.54 13.58 -32.29
N GLY A 532 -3.18 14.83 -32.05
CA GLY A 532 -3.22 15.89 -33.06
C GLY A 532 -4.61 16.02 -33.72
N LYS A 533 -4.69 15.73 -35.03
CA LYS A 533 -5.95 15.77 -35.80
C LYS A 533 -6.89 14.59 -35.57
N PHE A 534 -6.40 13.49 -34.99
CA PHE A 534 -7.21 12.30 -34.70
C PHE A 534 -7.98 12.50 -33.40
N LYS A 535 -9.31 12.25 -33.44
CA LYS A 535 -10.25 12.39 -32.33
C LYS A 535 -11.14 11.17 -32.25
#